data_9e8a0f24ba731e3e2f4fd2d46f878731
#
_entry.id   9e8a0f24ba731e3e2f4fd2d46f878731
#
_cell.length_a   1.000
_cell.length_b   1.000
_cell.length_c   1.000
_cell.angle_alpha   90.00
_cell.angle_beta   90.00
_cell.angle_gamma   90.00
#
_symmetry.space_group_name_H-M   'P 1'
#
loop_
_entity.id
_entity.type
_entity.pdbx_description
1 polymer ?
#
loop_
_entity_poly.entity_id
_entity_poly.type
_entity_poly.pdbx_seq_one_letter_code
_entity_poly.pdbx_strand_id
1 'polypeptide(L)'
;MTIDDIKKLIGSDESRTLELKKTTGELKDGMHSACAFLNTEGGWLIFGVAPKSLKIIGQEVTDQTQQEIAQALAGLEPAVDVRVVYVDVPDYPGNQVIAMRFEGWVWGERPHTFHGCPYYKVESTTKVMPQDMYDERIRAHQPQMYAWERLAADGVALADLDENLIRNCIRRGVDGGRIPESALYEPTGDILSKWKLLKNGVPTNGAVLLFSNNIDEYPQFSLRMARFVGMNKNMFRDNQRAEGNLFQLLDAGVAFCFKHLSLSGSITNHSLEREEQLEVPYQALREALINALCHRHWERYNLTISLAIYDDRIEIASPGAFPPQITPENIKKPHESYPHNLKVAEALYRMTYLENWGSGAKRIIDACQAQGVEPPTWSSDSGFVTITFTRPDFASGTTKNEKEEKNATKEDKLRSTTDQVPLNYRPSCVQVKKMILAMGEDYMTMNEIMSNMGFKHRTSFRKNYFLPTLEDGAIEPMYPEQPNHPKQRYRLTESAIAWKKSNSTHSKE
;
A
#
# COMPACT_ATOMS: atom_id res chain seq x y z
N MET A 1 7.51 10.76 -44.75
CA MET A 1 8.08 9.42 -44.58
C MET A 1 8.66 8.96 -45.89
N THR A 2 9.87 8.46 -45.90
CA THR A 2 10.60 7.98 -47.07
C THR A 2 10.81 6.49 -47.00
N ILE A 3 11.30 5.85 -48.08
CA ILE A 3 11.61 4.42 -48.07
C ILE A 3 12.73 4.07 -47.08
N ASP A 4 13.65 5.00 -46.84
CA ASP A 4 14.72 4.83 -45.85
C ASP A 4 14.22 4.90 -44.39
N ASP A 5 13.16 5.68 -44.18
CA ASP A 5 12.47 5.69 -42.88
C ASP A 5 11.79 4.33 -42.61
N ILE A 6 11.15 3.76 -43.67
CA ILE A 6 10.59 2.39 -43.60
C ILE A 6 11.68 1.37 -43.29
N LYS A 7 12.82 1.41 -44.00
CA LYS A 7 13.97 0.49 -43.77
C LYS A 7 14.48 0.57 -42.32
N LYS A 8 14.53 1.75 -41.73
CA LYS A 8 14.93 1.94 -40.35
C LYS A 8 13.91 1.34 -39.38
N LEU A 9 12.59 1.52 -39.65
CA LEU A 9 11.52 0.97 -38.79
C LEU A 9 11.50 -0.56 -38.80
N ILE A 10 11.71 -1.18 -39.96
CA ILE A 10 11.70 -2.65 -40.12
C ILE A 10 13.06 -3.29 -39.83
N GLY A 11 14.06 -2.56 -39.32
CA GLY A 11 15.40 -3.04 -39.02
C GLY A 11 15.47 -4.18 -37.99
N SER A 12 14.35 -4.51 -37.35
CA SER A 12 14.14 -5.67 -36.49
C SER A 12 12.83 -6.36 -36.86
N ASP A 13 12.66 -7.59 -36.42
CA ASP A 13 11.43 -8.39 -36.59
C ASP A 13 10.21 -7.70 -35.94
N GLU A 14 9.02 -8.27 -36.17
CA GLU A 14 7.79 -7.82 -35.50
C GLU A 14 7.98 -7.70 -33.99
N SER A 15 7.41 -6.68 -33.42
CA SER A 15 7.61 -6.35 -32.01
C SER A 15 6.30 -5.90 -31.36
N ARG A 16 6.37 -5.51 -30.09
CA ARG A 16 5.24 -4.96 -29.36
C ARG A 16 4.68 -3.67 -30.01
N THR A 17 5.49 -2.96 -30.80
CA THR A 17 5.17 -1.67 -31.44
C THR A 17 5.31 -1.70 -32.97
N LEU A 18 5.54 -2.85 -33.58
CA LEU A 18 5.67 -2.98 -35.03
C LEU A 18 4.95 -4.26 -35.51
N GLU A 19 4.09 -4.08 -36.50
CA GLU A 19 3.40 -5.17 -37.19
C GLU A 19 3.61 -5.04 -38.70
N LEU A 20 4.02 -6.11 -39.34
CA LEU A 20 4.32 -6.19 -40.77
C LEU A 20 3.33 -7.11 -41.47
N LYS A 21 2.79 -6.68 -42.61
CA LYS A 21 1.89 -7.47 -43.45
C LYS A 21 2.36 -7.41 -44.89
N LYS A 22 2.21 -8.53 -45.61
CA LYS A 22 2.68 -8.62 -46.99
C LYS A 22 1.81 -7.77 -47.90
N THR A 23 0.49 -7.79 -47.72
CA THR A 23 -0.48 -7.04 -48.53
C THR A 23 -1.73 -6.70 -47.72
N THR A 24 -2.59 -5.83 -48.26
CA THR A 24 -3.91 -5.50 -47.67
C THR A 24 -4.89 -6.69 -47.72
N GLY A 25 -4.57 -7.82 -48.38
CA GLY A 25 -5.29 -9.09 -48.18
C GLY A 25 -5.33 -9.54 -46.71
N GLU A 26 -4.39 -9.08 -45.89
CA GLU A 26 -4.30 -9.32 -44.43
C GLU A 26 -4.84 -8.12 -43.61
N LEU A 27 -5.67 -7.23 -44.22
CA LEU A 27 -6.13 -5.98 -43.59
C LEU A 27 -6.87 -6.24 -42.28
N LYS A 28 -7.71 -7.25 -42.22
CA LYS A 28 -8.45 -7.60 -41.00
C LYS A 28 -7.50 -7.93 -39.83
N ASP A 29 -6.49 -8.76 -40.06
CA ASP A 29 -5.50 -9.12 -39.03
C ASP A 29 -4.62 -7.90 -38.67
N GLY A 30 -4.29 -7.05 -39.66
CA GLY A 30 -3.65 -5.77 -39.41
C GLY A 30 -4.46 -4.87 -38.49
N MET A 31 -5.79 -4.83 -38.66
CA MET A 31 -6.68 -4.02 -37.80
C MET A 31 -6.84 -4.57 -36.38
N HIS A 32 -6.73 -5.89 -36.18
CA HIS A 32 -6.61 -6.44 -34.82
C HIS A 32 -5.36 -5.91 -34.13
N SER A 33 -4.22 -5.86 -34.85
CA SER A 33 -2.96 -5.30 -34.33
C SER A 33 -3.05 -3.78 -34.14
N ALA A 34 -3.72 -3.05 -35.02
CA ALA A 34 -4.00 -1.62 -34.86
C ALA A 34 -4.80 -1.33 -33.58
N CYS A 35 -5.88 -2.08 -33.37
CA CYS A 35 -6.66 -2.00 -32.12
C CYS A 35 -5.78 -2.32 -30.89
N ALA A 36 -4.91 -3.31 -31.01
CA ALA A 36 -4.00 -3.68 -29.94
C ALA A 36 -2.96 -2.59 -29.63
N PHE A 37 -2.45 -1.89 -30.63
CA PHE A 37 -1.56 -0.73 -30.45
C PHE A 37 -2.26 0.39 -29.71
N LEU A 38 -3.49 0.74 -30.13
CA LEU A 38 -4.33 1.75 -29.46
C LEU A 38 -4.63 1.40 -27.98
N ASN A 39 -4.52 0.14 -27.62
CA ASN A 39 -4.73 -0.33 -26.25
C ASN A 39 -3.42 -0.65 -25.50
N THR A 40 -2.26 -0.36 -26.08
CA THR A 40 -0.96 -0.59 -25.42
C THR A 40 -0.05 0.63 -25.60
N GLU A 41 1.16 0.43 -26.07
CA GLU A 41 2.18 1.49 -26.18
C GLU A 41 2.12 2.26 -27.50
N GLY A 42 1.16 1.95 -28.35
CA GLY A 42 1.13 2.44 -29.73
C GLY A 42 2.02 1.58 -30.64
N GLY A 43 2.08 1.99 -31.92
CA GLY A 43 2.92 1.27 -32.87
C GLY A 43 2.66 1.57 -34.32
N TRP A 44 3.40 0.89 -35.16
CA TRP A 44 3.32 0.98 -36.61
C TRP A 44 2.72 -0.28 -37.22
N LEU A 45 1.73 -0.11 -38.09
CA LEU A 45 1.21 -1.16 -38.98
C LEU A 45 1.67 -0.83 -40.40
N ILE A 46 2.41 -1.77 -41.03
CA ILE A 46 3.02 -1.57 -42.34
C ILE A 46 2.61 -2.72 -43.26
N PHE A 47 1.99 -2.38 -44.41
CA PHE A 47 1.71 -3.32 -45.50
C PHE A 47 2.71 -3.14 -46.64
N GLY A 48 3.01 -4.22 -47.34
CA GLY A 48 4.00 -4.23 -48.43
C GLY A 48 5.38 -4.73 -47.99
N VAL A 49 5.47 -5.33 -46.78
CA VAL A 49 6.70 -5.91 -46.25
C VAL A 49 6.45 -7.38 -45.90
N ALA A 50 7.28 -8.28 -46.35
CA ALA A 50 7.17 -9.68 -46.02
C ALA A 50 7.73 -9.97 -44.63
N PRO A 51 6.93 -10.38 -43.61
CA PRO A 51 7.32 -10.41 -42.21
C PRO A 51 8.59 -11.23 -41.92
N LYS A 52 8.71 -12.42 -42.50
CA LYS A 52 9.85 -13.34 -42.25
C LYS A 52 11.18 -12.93 -42.88
N SER A 53 11.12 -12.35 -44.08
CA SER A 53 12.33 -11.97 -44.86
C SER A 53 12.67 -10.50 -44.74
N LEU A 54 11.80 -9.71 -44.15
CA LEU A 54 11.84 -8.25 -44.05
C LEU A 54 12.00 -7.56 -45.42
N LYS A 55 11.66 -8.30 -46.51
CA LYS A 55 11.77 -7.80 -47.86
C LYS A 55 10.64 -6.83 -48.17
N ILE A 56 11.01 -5.60 -48.56
CA ILE A 56 10.07 -4.56 -48.99
C ILE A 56 9.71 -4.87 -50.45
N ILE A 57 8.46 -5.20 -50.71
CA ILE A 57 7.93 -5.54 -52.04
C ILE A 57 6.87 -4.54 -52.49
N GLY A 58 6.24 -3.84 -51.55
CA GLY A 58 5.08 -3.00 -51.81
C GLY A 58 3.89 -3.74 -52.35
N GLN A 59 2.86 -3.04 -52.71
CA GLN A 59 1.69 -3.49 -53.44
C GLN A 59 1.15 -2.39 -54.32
N GLU A 60 0.39 -2.70 -55.35
CA GLU A 60 -0.38 -1.72 -56.09
C GLU A 60 -1.44 -1.08 -55.16
N VAL A 61 -1.53 0.25 -55.19
CA VAL A 61 -2.49 1.04 -54.41
C VAL A 61 -3.46 1.72 -55.37
N THR A 62 -4.70 1.24 -55.34
CA THR A 62 -5.81 1.77 -56.15
C THR A 62 -6.77 2.57 -55.25
N ASP A 63 -7.71 3.32 -55.83
CA ASP A 63 -8.80 3.95 -55.11
C ASP A 63 -9.60 2.95 -54.30
N GLN A 64 -9.79 1.73 -54.78
CA GLN A 64 -10.42 0.65 -54.03
C GLN A 64 -9.62 0.29 -52.79
N THR A 65 -8.28 0.14 -52.90
CA THR A 65 -7.40 -0.12 -51.77
C THR A 65 -7.54 0.96 -50.68
N GLN A 66 -7.60 2.21 -51.08
CA GLN A 66 -7.77 3.32 -50.14
C GLN A 66 -9.13 3.32 -49.43
N GLN A 67 -10.21 2.99 -50.19
CA GLN A 67 -11.55 2.83 -49.63
C GLN A 67 -11.65 1.68 -48.65
N GLU A 68 -11.04 0.51 -48.96
CA GLU A 68 -10.99 -0.62 -48.06
C GLU A 68 -10.27 -0.31 -46.71
N ILE A 69 -9.15 0.44 -46.79
CA ILE A 69 -8.43 0.90 -45.62
C ILE A 69 -9.28 1.86 -44.77
N ALA A 70 -9.93 2.84 -45.43
CA ALA A 70 -10.80 3.79 -44.76
C ALA A 70 -11.98 3.09 -44.04
N GLN A 71 -12.60 2.13 -44.75
CA GLN A 71 -13.68 1.32 -44.18
C GLN A 71 -13.20 0.46 -43.00
N ALA A 72 -12.01 -0.13 -43.06
CA ALA A 72 -11.44 -0.91 -41.99
C ALA A 72 -11.13 -0.03 -40.76
N LEU A 73 -10.56 1.16 -40.96
CA LEU A 73 -10.33 2.13 -39.88
C LEU A 73 -11.63 2.58 -39.21
N ALA A 74 -12.72 2.73 -39.97
CA ALA A 74 -14.05 3.02 -39.42
C ALA A 74 -14.61 1.93 -38.49
N GLY A 75 -14.07 0.72 -38.52
CA GLY A 75 -14.40 -0.36 -37.61
C GLY A 75 -13.76 -0.24 -36.20
N LEU A 76 -12.88 0.76 -36.02
CA LEU A 76 -12.29 1.07 -34.71
C LEU A 76 -13.22 1.99 -33.90
N GLU A 77 -13.46 1.64 -32.65
CA GLU A 77 -14.28 2.42 -31.71
C GLU A 77 -13.52 2.60 -30.38
N PRO A 78 -13.38 3.83 -29.87
CA PRO A 78 -13.71 5.13 -30.48
C PRO A 78 -13.02 5.34 -31.83
N ALA A 79 -13.63 6.20 -32.69
CA ALA A 79 -13.03 6.57 -33.96
C ALA A 79 -11.65 7.21 -33.75
N VAL A 80 -10.71 6.88 -34.62
CA VAL A 80 -9.33 7.36 -34.55
C VAL A 80 -9.00 8.13 -35.82
N ASP A 81 -8.26 9.25 -35.67
CA ASP A 81 -7.70 9.98 -36.79
C ASP A 81 -6.28 9.48 -37.08
N VAL A 82 -6.17 8.64 -38.10
CA VAL A 82 -4.90 7.99 -38.48
C VAL A 82 -4.48 8.46 -39.85
N ARG A 83 -3.29 9.06 -39.94
CA ARG A 83 -2.69 9.39 -41.22
C ARG A 83 -2.13 8.12 -41.88
N VAL A 84 -2.70 7.77 -43.04
CA VAL A 84 -2.18 6.73 -43.92
C VAL A 84 -1.11 7.32 -44.83
N VAL A 85 0.07 6.74 -44.83
CA VAL A 85 1.21 7.19 -45.67
C VAL A 85 1.53 6.14 -46.72
N TYR A 86 1.62 6.57 -47.96
CA TYR A 86 1.97 5.73 -49.12
C TYR A 86 3.40 6.08 -49.54
N VAL A 87 4.28 5.10 -49.66
CA VAL A 87 5.69 5.28 -49.97
C VAL A 87 6.07 4.40 -51.17
N ASP A 88 6.52 5.01 -52.28
CA ASP A 88 6.94 4.29 -53.49
C ASP A 88 8.14 3.38 -53.21
N VAL A 89 8.12 2.17 -53.81
CA VAL A 89 9.20 1.20 -53.71
C VAL A 89 10.07 1.26 -54.96
N PRO A 90 11.31 1.78 -54.90
CA PRO A 90 12.15 1.96 -56.08
C PRO A 90 12.43 0.70 -56.87
N ASP A 91 12.58 -0.44 -56.15
CA ASP A 91 12.88 -1.76 -56.77
C ASP A 91 11.66 -2.43 -57.40
N TYR A 92 10.45 -1.88 -57.17
CA TYR A 92 9.17 -2.39 -57.69
C TYR A 92 8.30 -1.23 -58.22
N PRO A 93 8.56 -0.70 -59.41
CA PRO A 93 7.82 0.42 -59.95
C PRO A 93 6.31 0.18 -60.01
N GLY A 94 5.53 1.15 -59.49
CA GLY A 94 4.08 1.04 -59.33
C GLY A 94 3.59 0.46 -58.02
N ASN A 95 4.50 -0.10 -57.22
CA ASN A 95 4.16 -0.59 -55.88
C ASN A 95 4.50 0.44 -54.80
N GLN A 96 3.65 0.50 -53.78
CA GLN A 96 3.83 1.34 -52.58
C GLN A 96 3.75 0.55 -51.30
N VAL A 97 4.52 0.95 -50.32
CA VAL A 97 4.33 0.53 -48.94
C VAL A 97 3.29 1.44 -48.28
N ILE A 98 2.39 0.84 -47.51
CA ILE A 98 1.35 1.56 -46.75
C ILE A 98 1.73 1.51 -45.28
N ALA A 99 1.90 2.69 -44.67
CA ALA A 99 2.30 2.80 -43.27
C ALA A 99 1.29 3.62 -42.47
N MET A 100 0.91 3.11 -41.31
CA MET A 100 -0.01 3.76 -40.37
C MET A 100 0.60 3.75 -38.96
N ARG A 101 0.54 4.87 -38.26
CA ARG A 101 0.97 5.01 -36.89
C ARG A 101 -0.23 5.15 -35.98
N PHE A 102 -0.26 4.38 -34.91
CA PHE A 102 -1.26 4.41 -33.86
C PHE A 102 -0.61 4.88 -32.57
N GLU A 103 -1.25 5.84 -31.88
CA GLU A 103 -0.81 6.30 -30.57
C GLU A 103 -1.20 5.27 -29.49
N GLY A 104 -0.45 5.23 -28.39
CA GLY A 104 -0.72 4.32 -27.30
C GLY A 104 -1.86 4.77 -26.39
N TRP A 105 -2.44 3.83 -25.67
CA TRP A 105 -3.50 4.10 -24.71
C TRP A 105 -2.99 4.91 -23.51
N VAL A 106 -3.77 5.91 -23.12
CA VAL A 106 -3.52 6.71 -21.92
C VAL A 106 -4.54 6.37 -20.84
N TRP A 107 -4.10 6.30 -19.61
CA TRP A 107 -4.99 5.99 -18.47
C TRP A 107 -6.14 6.99 -18.39
N GLY A 108 -7.36 6.47 -18.26
CA GLY A 108 -8.58 7.27 -18.23
C GLY A 108 -9.22 7.49 -19.59
N GLU A 109 -8.56 7.13 -20.69
CA GLU A 109 -9.19 7.09 -22.01
C GLU A 109 -10.03 5.81 -22.19
N ARG A 110 -11.05 5.90 -23.02
CA ARG A 110 -11.87 4.74 -23.37
C ARG A 110 -11.01 3.73 -24.14
N PRO A 111 -10.99 2.44 -23.72
CA PRO A 111 -10.28 1.43 -24.48
C PRO A 111 -10.91 1.24 -25.86
N HIS A 112 -10.08 0.97 -26.86
CA HIS A 112 -10.52 0.77 -28.24
C HIS A 112 -10.98 -0.65 -28.51
N THR A 113 -11.96 -0.78 -29.40
CA THR A 113 -12.42 -2.08 -29.92
C THR A 113 -12.36 -2.05 -31.44
N PHE A 114 -12.21 -3.21 -32.05
CA PHE A 114 -12.40 -3.41 -33.48
C PHE A 114 -13.61 -4.32 -33.68
N HIS A 115 -14.66 -3.81 -34.30
CA HIS A 115 -15.97 -4.48 -34.38
C HIS A 115 -16.48 -5.03 -33.03
N GLY A 116 -16.36 -4.18 -31.98
CA GLY A 116 -16.82 -4.51 -30.63
C GLY A 116 -15.88 -5.45 -29.83
N CYS A 117 -14.78 -5.94 -30.41
CA CYS A 117 -13.82 -6.79 -29.72
C CYS A 117 -12.55 -6.00 -29.34
N PRO A 118 -12.15 -5.93 -28.07
CA PRO A 118 -10.91 -5.27 -27.64
C PRO A 118 -9.71 -6.19 -27.84
N TYR A 119 -8.65 -5.66 -28.44
CA TYR A 119 -7.36 -6.37 -28.61
C TYR A 119 -6.26 -5.66 -27.87
N TYR A 120 -5.22 -6.38 -27.47
CA TYR A 120 -4.02 -5.83 -26.82
C TYR A 120 -2.76 -6.63 -27.23
N LYS A 121 -1.58 -6.02 -27.09
CA LYS A 121 -0.30 -6.67 -27.38
C LYS A 121 0.27 -7.36 -26.15
N VAL A 122 0.69 -8.61 -26.34
CA VAL A 122 1.53 -9.37 -25.41
C VAL A 122 2.79 -9.73 -26.20
N GLU A 123 3.87 -9.05 -25.93
CA GLU A 123 5.07 -9.05 -26.77
C GLU A 123 4.70 -8.72 -28.24
N SER A 124 5.14 -9.48 -29.21
CA SER A 124 4.76 -9.31 -30.63
C SER A 124 3.36 -9.83 -30.97
N THR A 125 2.69 -10.54 -30.05
CA THR A 125 1.43 -11.24 -30.33
C THR A 125 0.22 -10.37 -30.02
N THR A 126 -0.74 -10.30 -30.95
CA THR A 126 -2.05 -9.69 -30.74
C THR A 126 -3.01 -10.70 -30.13
N LYS A 127 -3.65 -10.34 -29.01
CA LYS A 127 -4.64 -11.18 -28.29
C LYS A 127 -5.89 -10.37 -27.97
N VAL A 128 -7.00 -11.06 -27.80
CA VAL A 128 -8.22 -10.44 -27.23
C VAL A 128 -7.92 -10.03 -25.79
N MET A 129 -8.30 -8.80 -25.44
CA MET A 129 -8.12 -8.29 -24.09
C MET A 129 -9.01 -9.05 -23.10
N PRO A 130 -8.47 -9.49 -21.95
CA PRO A 130 -9.28 -10.08 -20.89
C PRO A 130 -10.40 -9.15 -20.43
N GLN A 131 -11.58 -9.72 -20.13
CA GLN A 131 -12.77 -8.93 -19.79
C GLN A 131 -12.55 -8.06 -18.54
N ASP A 132 -11.86 -8.59 -17.53
CA ASP A 132 -11.52 -7.87 -16.31
C ASP A 132 -10.67 -6.63 -16.57
N MET A 133 -9.67 -6.74 -17.47
CA MET A 133 -8.82 -5.61 -17.89
C MET A 133 -9.63 -4.57 -18.68
N TYR A 134 -10.53 -5.01 -19.57
CA TYR A 134 -11.40 -4.12 -20.33
C TYR A 134 -12.35 -3.34 -19.39
N ASP A 135 -12.99 -4.05 -18.47
CA ASP A 135 -13.91 -3.47 -17.50
C ASP A 135 -13.21 -2.49 -16.54
N GLU A 136 -11.97 -2.76 -16.15
CA GLU A 136 -11.15 -1.83 -15.36
C GLU A 136 -10.92 -0.53 -16.11
N ARG A 137 -10.59 -0.60 -17.40
CA ARG A 137 -10.36 0.60 -18.25
C ARG A 137 -11.65 1.38 -18.49
N ILE A 138 -12.79 0.71 -18.69
CA ILE A 138 -14.09 1.35 -18.81
C ILE A 138 -14.45 2.08 -17.51
N ARG A 139 -14.23 1.45 -16.34
CA ARG A 139 -14.42 2.12 -15.03
C ARG A 139 -13.52 3.33 -14.87
N ALA A 140 -12.26 3.23 -15.30
CA ALA A 140 -11.31 4.36 -15.26
C ALA A 140 -11.72 5.51 -16.19
N HIS A 141 -12.31 5.21 -17.36
CA HIS A 141 -12.82 6.21 -18.31
C HIS A 141 -14.06 6.96 -17.77
N GLN A 142 -14.93 6.27 -17.04
CA GLN A 142 -16.17 6.84 -16.50
C GLN A 142 -16.27 6.69 -14.98
N PRO A 143 -15.30 7.21 -14.21
CA PRO A 143 -15.26 7.02 -12.76
C PRO A 143 -16.54 7.56 -12.08
N GLN A 144 -17.18 8.56 -12.67
CA GLN A 144 -18.42 9.13 -12.13
C GLN A 144 -19.62 8.17 -12.19
N MET A 145 -19.66 7.22 -13.13
CA MET A 145 -20.73 6.24 -13.24
C MET A 145 -20.51 4.99 -12.38
N TYR A 146 -19.26 4.58 -12.24
CA TYR A 146 -18.89 3.28 -11.69
C TYR A 146 -18.13 3.37 -10.35
N ALA A 147 -17.85 4.58 -9.85
CA ALA A 147 -17.25 4.74 -8.53
C ALA A 147 -18.17 4.14 -7.45
N TRP A 148 -17.65 3.15 -6.74
CA TRP A 148 -18.39 2.42 -5.68
C TRP A 148 -19.08 3.37 -4.69
N GLU A 149 -18.40 4.43 -4.27
CA GLU A 149 -18.91 5.43 -3.33
C GLU A 149 -20.16 6.19 -3.80
N ARG A 150 -20.42 6.22 -5.11
CA ARG A 150 -21.52 6.93 -5.76
C ARG A 150 -22.72 6.04 -6.10
N LEU A 151 -22.55 4.73 -5.96
CA LEU A 151 -23.66 3.80 -6.13
C LEU A 151 -24.65 3.98 -4.98
N ALA A 152 -25.94 3.90 -5.27
CA ALA A 152 -26.96 3.87 -4.23
C ALA A 152 -26.74 2.63 -3.36
N ALA A 153 -26.81 2.80 -2.05
CA ALA A 153 -26.72 1.71 -1.09
C ALA A 153 -28.03 0.93 -1.10
N ASP A 154 -27.95 -0.37 -1.35
CA ASP A 154 -29.14 -1.22 -1.38
C ASP A 154 -29.69 -1.41 0.04
N GLY A 155 -31.02 -1.28 0.16
CA GLY A 155 -31.72 -1.49 1.42
C GLY A 155 -31.47 -0.44 2.53
N VAL A 156 -30.73 0.66 2.23
CA VAL A 156 -30.42 1.71 3.22
C VAL A 156 -31.27 2.96 2.99
N ALA A 157 -31.98 3.40 4.03
CA ALA A 157 -32.75 4.65 4.03
C ALA A 157 -31.95 5.79 4.69
N LEU A 158 -32.37 7.04 4.46
CA LEU A 158 -31.77 8.20 5.10
C LEU A 158 -31.82 8.13 6.64
N ALA A 159 -32.88 7.53 7.18
CA ALA A 159 -33.06 7.35 8.62
C ALA A 159 -32.06 6.36 9.27
N ASP A 160 -31.36 5.53 8.47
CA ASP A 160 -30.35 4.59 8.94
C ASP A 160 -28.98 5.26 9.13
N LEU A 161 -28.84 6.51 8.67
CA LEU A 161 -27.63 7.31 8.91
C LEU A 161 -27.71 8.01 10.28
N ASP A 162 -26.57 8.09 10.96
CA ASP A 162 -26.47 8.77 12.25
C ASP A 162 -26.56 10.29 12.09
N GLU A 163 -27.75 10.84 12.36
CA GLU A 163 -28.00 12.27 12.25
C GLU A 163 -27.14 13.10 13.21
N ASN A 164 -26.86 12.60 14.40
CA ASN A 164 -26.00 13.30 15.36
C ASN A 164 -24.56 13.41 14.84
N LEU A 165 -24.04 12.33 14.27
CA LEU A 165 -22.72 12.33 13.64
C LEU A 165 -22.67 13.32 12.48
N ILE A 166 -23.68 13.32 11.59
CA ILE A 166 -23.78 14.25 10.47
C ILE A 166 -23.78 15.70 10.99
N ARG A 167 -24.63 16.02 12.00
CA ARG A 167 -24.70 17.36 12.62
C ARG A 167 -23.39 17.79 13.24
N ASN A 168 -22.68 16.89 13.93
CA ASN A 168 -21.39 17.17 14.50
C ASN A 168 -20.32 17.45 13.42
N CYS A 169 -20.34 16.70 12.34
CA CYS A 169 -19.48 16.92 11.18
C CYS A 169 -19.75 18.27 10.49
N ILE A 170 -21.03 18.65 10.33
CA ILE A 170 -21.41 19.95 9.77
C ILE A 170 -20.90 21.08 10.68
N ARG A 171 -21.15 21.00 12.00
CA ARG A 171 -20.67 22.00 12.97
C ARG A 171 -19.17 22.17 12.89
N ARG A 172 -18.42 21.07 12.89
CA ARG A 172 -16.96 21.10 12.72
C ARG A 172 -16.52 21.79 11.41
N GLY A 173 -17.25 21.57 10.32
CA GLY A 173 -16.98 22.23 9.04
C GLY A 173 -17.27 23.73 9.06
N VAL A 174 -18.31 24.15 9.79
CA VAL A 174 -18.64 25.57 10.00
C VAL A 174 -17.56 26.24 10.86
N ASP A 175 -17.18 25.62 11.98
CA ASP A 175 -16.12 26.11 12.87
C ASP A 175 -14.78 26.25 12.12
N GLY A 176 -14.51 25.35 11.18
CA GLY A 176 -13.34 25.39 10.30
C GLY A 176 -13.45 26.31 9.09
N GLY A 177 -14.57 27.05 8.94
CA GLY A 177 -14.80 28.00 7.84
C GLY A 177 -14.98 27.34 6.45
N ARG A 178 -15.23 26.03 6.38
CA ARG A 178 -15.39 25.28 5.09
C ARG A 178 -16.85 25.04 4.70
N ILE A 179 -17.75 25.22 5.62
CA ILE A 179 -19.20 25.11 5.44
C ILE A 179 -19.82 26.43 5.91
N PRO A 180 -20.77 27.01 5.16
CA PRO A 180 -21.44 28.23 5.61
C PRO A 180 -22.29 27.97 6.85
N GLU A 181 -22.42 28.96 7.73
CA GLU A 181 -23.16 28.88 9.01
C GLU A 181 -24.63 28.50 8.80
N SER A 182 -25.22 28.88 7.66
CA SER A 182 -26.60 28.53 7.30
C SER A 182 -26.86 27.01 7.29
N ALA A 183 -25.81 26.21 7.03
CA ALA A 183 -25.93 24.74 7.01
C ALA A 183 -26.28 24.14 8.38
N LEU A 184 -26.08 24.86 9.48
CA LEU A 184 -26.47 24.40 10.82
C LEU A 184 -28.00 24.26 10.94
N TYR A 185 -28.76 24.99 10.14
CA TYR A 185 -30.23 25.07 10.19
C TYR A 185 -30.87 24.32 9.04
N GLU A 186 -30.11 23.80 8.08
CA GLU A 186 -30.64 23.05 6.95
C GLU A 186 -30.97 21.59 7.35
N PRO A 187 -31.98 20.95 6.71
CA PRO A 187 -32.21 19.52 6.85
C PRO A 187 -30.95 18.72 6.42
N THR A 188 -30.58 17.66 7.17
CA THR A 188 -29.42 16.82 6.88
C THR A 188 -29.49 16.20 5.49
N GLY A 189 -30.70 15.78 5.04
CA GLY A 189 -30.92 15.23 3.70
C GLY A 189 -30.56 16.22 2.58
N ASP A 190 -30.87 17.52 2.75
CA ASP A 190 -30.52 18.55 1.76
C ASP A 190 -29.02 18.76 1.66
N ILE A 191 -28.34 18.76 2.81
CA ILE A 191 -26.88 18.87 2.86
C ILE A 191 -26.22 17.67 2.20
N LEU A 192 -26.64 16.45 2.53
CA LEU A 192 -26.13 15.22 1.91
C LEU A 192 -26.39 15.20 0.40
N SER A 193 -27.55 15.72 -0.06
CA SER A 193 -27.86 15.90 -1.48
C SER A 193 -26.89 16.88 -2.15
N LYS A 194 -26.61 18.03 -1.52
CA LYS A 194 -25.63 19.02 -2.00
C LYS A 194 -24.21 18.41 -2.08
N TRP A 195 -23.86 17.53 -1.16
CA TRP A 195 -22.57 16.82 -1.16
C TRP A 195 -22.53 15.64 -2.13
N LYS A 196 -23.66 15.34 -2.81
CA LYS A 196 -23.79 14.18 -3.72
C LYS A 196 -23.61 12.83 -3.00
N LEU A 197 -23.99 12.78 -1.74
CA LEU A 197 -24.04 11.58 -0.90
C LEU A 197 -25.44 10.93 -0.89
N LEU A 198 -26.41 11.54 -1.57
CA LEU A 198 -27.70 10.92 -1.91
C LEU A 198 -27.87 10.84 -3.43
N LYS A 199 -28.46 9.75 -3.89
CA LYS A 199 -28.86 9.52 -5.29
C LYS A 199 -30.34 9.22 -5.33
N ASN A 200 -31.13 10.14 -5.91
CA ASN A 200 -32.60 10.05 -5.92
C ASN A 200 -33.22 9.85 -4.53
N GLY A 201 -32.66 10.52 -3.51
CA GLY A 201 -33.15 10.40 -2.13
C GLY A 201 -32.60 9.19 -1.36
N VAL A 202 -31.89 8.26 -2.01
CA VAL A 202 -31.28 7.08 -1.38
C VAL A 202 -29.83 7.39 -1.03
N PRO A 203 -29.35 7.03 0.18
CA PRO A 203 -27.94 7.15 0.53
C PRO A 203 -27.04 6.41 -0.46
N THR A 204 -25.88 7.01 -0.76
CA THR A 204 -24.84 6.31 -1.53
C THR A 204 -23.97 5.47 -0.59
N ASN A 205 -23.22 4.51 -1.14
CA ASN A 205 -22.25 3.75 -0.35
C ASN A 205 -21.24 4.66 0.38
N GLY A 206 -20.89 5.82 -0.21
CA GLY A 206 -20.07 6.83 0.45
C GLY A 206 -20.75 7.46 1.67
N ALA A 207 -22.08 7.69 1.62
CA ALA A 207 -22.83 8.17 2.77
C ALA A 207 -22.88 7.11 3.89
N VAL A 208 -23.09 5.85 3.52
CA VAL A 208 -23.09 4.71 4.47
C VAL A 208 -21.72 4.58 5.14
N LEU A 209 -20.64 4.62 4.36
CA LEU A 209 -19.27 4.57 4.89
C LEU A 209 -18.99 5.68 5.90
N LEU A 210 -19.50 6.89 5.65
CA LEU A 210 -19.27 8.04 6.52
C LEU A 210 -20.18 8.03 7.76
N PHE A 211 -21.46 7.67 7.61
CA PHE A 211 -22.45 8.02 8.61
C PHE A 211 -23.36 6.88 9.08
N SER A 212 -23.26 5.67 8.56
CA SER A 212 -24.09 4.56 9.04
C SER A 212 -23.48 3.87 10.25
N ASN A 213 -24.35 3.48 11.19
CA ASN A 213 -24.02 2.57 12.29
C ASN A 213 -24.43 1.13 11.96
N ASN A 214 -25.30 0.92 10.96
CA ASN A 214 -25.63 -0.40 10.44
C ASN A 214 -24.71 -0.73 9.26
N ILE A 215 -23.81 -1.67 9.46
CA ILE A 215 -22.75 -2.06 8.51
C ILE A 215 -22.79 -3.56 8.19
N ASP A 216 -23.88 -4.27 8.52
CA ASP A 216 -23.96 -5.73 8.41
C ASP A 216 -23.66 -6.23 6.98
N GLU A 217 -24.10 -5.47 5.97
CA GLU A 217 -23.86 -5.78 4.54
C GLU A 217 -22.48 -5.32 4.03
N TYR A 218 -21.65 -4.70 4.91
CA TYR A 218 -20.35 -4.12 4.54
C TYR A 218 -19.17 -4.72 5.33
N PRO A 219 -18.82 -6.01 5.15
CA PRO A 219 -17.78 -6.67 5.91
C PRO A 219 -16.38 -6.02 5.72
N GLN A 220 -16.23 -5.22 4.66
CA GLN A 220 -15.03 -4.44 4.40
C GLN A 220 -14.89 -3.19 5.29
N PHE A 221 -15.95 -2.74 5.98
CA PHE A 221 -15.89 -1.62 6.93
C PHE A 221 -15.21 -2.08 8.22
N SER A 222 -13.97 -2.50 8.10
CA SER A 222 -13.18 -3.05 9.20
C SER A 222 -11.72 -2.66 9.12
N LEU A 223 -11.08 -2.58 10.29
CA LEU A 223 -9.67 -2.33 10.51
C LEU A 223 -9.09 -3.44 11.38
N ARG A 224 -8.10 -4.17 10.88
CA ARG A 224 -7.33 -5.13 11.68
C ARG A 224 -6.13 -4.44 12.29
N MET A 225 -5.93 -4.64 13.58
CA MET A 225 -4.85 -4.02 14.34
C MET A 225 -4.09 -5.08 15.11
N ALA A 226 -2.76 -5.10 15.01
CA ALA A 226 -1.94 -6.05 15.74
C ALA A 226 -0.66 -5.39 16.26
N ARG A 227 -0.28 -5.73 17.52
CA ARG A 227 1.02 -5.44 18.11
C ARG A 227 1.84 -6.72 18.11
N PHE A 228 2.78 -6.83 17.20
CA PHE A 228 3.67 -7.99 17.08
C PHE A 228 4.85 -7.89 18.05
N VAL A 229 5.41 -9.04 18.40
CA VAL A 229 6.67 -9.15 19.14
C VAL A 229 7.79 -9.41 18.14
N GLY A 230 8.85 -8.61 18.21
CA GLY A 230 9.94 -8.67 17.24
C GLY A 230 9.56 -8.01 15.91
N MET A 231 10.22 -8.44 14.82
CA MET A 231 10.17 -7.81 13.50
C MET A 231 9.28 -8.58 12.49
N ASN A 232 8.62 -9.65 12.93
CA ASN A 232 7.79 -10.49 12.07
C ASN A 232 6.39 -10.75 12.65
N LYS A 233 5.50 -11.37 11.85
CA LYS A 233 4.09 -11.62 12.21
C LYS A 233 3.87 -12.92 13.02
N ASN A 234 4.92 -13.56 13.55
CA ASN A 234 4.82 -14.88 14.18
C ASN A 234 4.16 -14.84 15.57
N MET A 235 4.41 -13.79 16.35
CA MET A 235 3.85 -13.61 17.69
C MET A 235 3.26 -12.22 17.84
N PHE A 236 2.10 -12.12 18.45
CA PHE A 236 1.47 -10.83 18.76
C PHE A 236 1.16 -10.73 20.25
N ARG A 237 1.25 -9.50 20.78
CA ARG A 237 0.85 -9.14 22.16
C ARG A 237 -0.62 -8.77 22.23
N ASP A 238 -1.13 -8.17 21.15
CA ASP A 238 -2.50 -7.73 21.03
C ASP A 238 -2.93 -7.89 19.57
N ASN A 239 -4.17 -8.33 19.37
CA ASN A 239 -4.77 -8.49 18.06
C ASN A 239 -6.24 -8.11 18.17
N GLN A 240 -6.63 -7.04 17.47
CA GLN A 240 -7.98 -6.48 17.52
C GLN A 240 -8.52 -6.30 16.10
N ARG A 241 -9.83 -6.34 15.97
CA ARG A 241 -10.56 -5.93 14.79
C ARG A 241 -11.62 -4.93 15.21
N ALA A 242 -11.58 -3.75 14.60
CA ALA A 242 -12.64 -2.77 14.71
C ALA A 242 -13.54 -2.85 13.47
N GLU A 243 -14.83 -2.67 13.66
CA GLU A 243 -15.84 -2.59 12.62
C GLU A 243 -16.66 -1.34 12.86
N GLY A 244 -17.07 -0.64 11.79
CA GLY A 244 -17.81 0.60 11.91
C GLY A 244 -17.68 1.51 10.70
N ASN A 245 -18.28 2.70 10.81
CA ASN A 245 -18.10 3.76 9.82
C ASN A 245 -16.66 4.31 9.84
N LEU A 246 -16.34 5.14 8.85
CA LEU A 246 -14.97 5.67 8.66
C LEU A 246 -14.41 6.34 9.92
N PHE A 247 -15.21 7.08 10.67
CA PHE A 247 -14.78 7.79 11.87
C PHE A 247 -14.52 6.83 13.03
N GLN A 248 -15.37 5.81 13.21
CA GLN A 248 -15.15 4.76 14.21
C GLN A 248 -13.88 3.97 13.94
N LEU A 249 -13.59 3.65 12.66
CA LEU A 249 -12.36 2.98 12.27
C LEU A 249 -11.12 3.88 12.51
N LEU A 250 -11.23 5.18 12.22
CA LEU A 250 -10.16 6.14 12.49
C LEU A 250 -9.86 6.23 13.98
N ASP A 251 -10.88 6.39 14.81
CA ASP A 251 -10.74 6.52 16.26
C ASP A 251 -10.17 5.23 16.88
N ALA A 252 -10.61 4.06 16.41
CA ALA A 252 -10.06 2.78 16.85
C ALA A 252 -8.56 2.64 16.50
N GLY A 253 -8.16 3.02 15.28
CA GLY A 253 -6.76 3.00 14.86
C GLY A 253 -5.89 3.94 15.67
N VAL A 254 -6.36 5.15 15.93
CA VAL A 254 -5.68 6.13 16.77
C VAL A 254 -5.55 5.64 18.22
N ALA A 255 -6.64 5.12 18.80
CA ALA A 255 -6.63 4.57 20.16
C ALA A 255 -5.64 3.38 20.28
N PHE A 256 -5.55 2.54 19.25
CA PHE A 256 -4.60 1.43 19.21
C PHE A 256 -3.15 1.93 19.18
N CYS A 257 -2.85 3.01 18.44
CA CYS A 257 -1.53 3.64 18.47
C CYS A 257 -1.19 4.16 19.88
N PHE A 258 -2.09 4.88 20.53
CA PHE A 258 -1.86 5.37 21.90
C PHE A 258 -1.65 4.24 22.92
N LYS A 259 -2.32 3.10 22.73
CA LYS A 259 -2.18 1.94 23.62
C LYS A 259 -0.81 1.26 23.52
N HIS A 260 -0.18 1.28 22.33
CA HIS A 260 0.98 0.43 22.05
C HIS A 260 2.27 1.17 21.69
N LEU A 261 2.21 2.49 21.50
CA LEU A 261 3.39 3.32 21.25
C LEU A 261 3.85 3.98 22.54
N SER A 262 5.15 4.22 22.64
CA SER A 262 5.74 4.88 23.80
C SER A 262 5.35 6.35 23.85
N LEU A 263 4.96 6.82 25.04
CA LEU A 263 4.69 8.21 25.34
C LEU A 263 5.90 8.79 26.07
N SER A 264 6.52 9.82 25.52
CA SER A 264 7.50 10.67 26.20
C SER A 264 6.80 11.92 26.69
N GLY A 265 7.09 12.34 27.91
CA GLY A 265 6.57 13.59 28.47
C GLY A 265 7.71 14.51 28.87
N SER A 266 7.74 15.75 28.37
CA SER A 266 8.62 16.81 28.82
C SER A 266 7.82 17.89 29.54
N ILE A 267 8.37 18.36 30.64
CA ILE A 267 7.87 19.59 31.34
C ILE A 267 8.71 20.74 30.80
N THR A 268 8.11 21.62 30.03
CA THR A 268 8.78 22.82 29.55
C THR A 268 8.69 23.91 30.59
N ASN A 269 9.76 24.71 30.77
CA ASN A 269 9.82 25.81 31.79
C ASN A 269 8.79 26.93 31.54
N HIS A 270 7.96 26.85 30.51
CA HIS A 270 6.98 27.85 30.12
C HIS A 270 5.52 27.42 30.26
N SER A 271 5.26 26.15 30.59
CA SER A 271 3.91 25.61 30.79
C SER A 271 3.88 24.65 31.96
N LEU A 272 2.84 24.80 32.82
CA LEU A 272 2.53 23.84 33.89
C LEU A 272 1.88 22.58 33.35
N GLU A 273 1.57 22.54 32.05
CA GLU A 273 1.00 21.36 31.36
C GLU A 273 2.14 20.50 30.84
N ARG A 274 2.02 19.19 31.08
CA ARG A 274 2.93 18.18 30.58
C ARG A 274 2.60 17.94 29.08
N GLU A 275 3.53 18.26 28.21
CA GLU A 275 3.41 17.88 26.80
C GLU A 275 3.75 16.40 26.63
N GLU A 276 2.77 15.60 26.28
CA GLU A 276 2.93 14.18 25.97
C GLU A 276 3.06 13.99 24.45
N GLN A 277 4.13 13.36 24.04
CA GLN A 277 4.41 13.07 22.63
C GLN A 277 4.55 11.56 22.43
N LEU A 278 3.87 11.02 21.42
CA LEU A 278 4.11 9.66 20.94
C LEU A 278 5.49 9.57 20.27
N GLU A 279 6.12 8.39 20.33
CA GLU A 279 7.40 8.12 19.65
C GLU A 279 7.37 8.37 18.13
N VAL A 280 6.19 8.24 17.50
CA VAL A 280 5.90 8.72 16.15
C VAL A 280 4.81 9.77 16.24
N PRO A 281 4.92 10.93 15.55
CA PRO A 281 3.99 12.04 15.71
C PRO A 281 2.53 11.64 15.53
N TYR A 282 1.67 11.98 16.48
CA TYR A 282 0.22 11.74 16.40
C TYR A 282 -0.39 12.27 15.09
N GLN A 283 0.01 13.48 14.69
CA GLN A 283 -0.48 14.11 13.46
C GLN A 283 -0.13 13.27 12.23
N ALA A 284 1.08 12.70 12.15
CA ALA A 284 1.51 11.84 11.06
C ALA A 284 0.74 10.53 11.03
N LEU A 285 0.55 9.88 12.18
CA LEU A 285 -0.22 8.63 12.27
C LEU A 285 -1.69 8.83 11.90
N ARG A 286 -2.31 9.90 12.43
CA ARG A 286 -3.71 10.24 12.12
C ARG A 286 -3.90 10.54 10.64
N GLU A 287 -3.00 11.32 10.04
CA GLU A 287 -3.03 11.64 8.61
C GLU A 287 -2.85 10.36 7.75
N ALA A 288 -1.94 9.47 8.14
CA ALA A 288 -1.74 8.20 7.45
C ALA A 288 -2.98 7.28 7.54
N LEU A 289 -3.62 7.22 8.70
CA LEU A 289 -4.85 6.43 8.89
C LEU A 289 -6.02 7.00 8.08
N ILE A 290 -6.25 8.31 8.11
CA ILE A 290 -7.34 8.92 7.35
C ILE A 290 -7.11 8.76 5.84
N ASN A 291 -5.86 8.88 5.35
CA ASN A 291 -5.53 8.63 3.96
C ASN A 291 -5.75 7.16 3.58
N ALA A 292 -5.36 6.22 4.44
CA ALA A 292 -5.61 4.79 4.22
C ALA A 292 -7.10 4.46 4.11
N LEU A 293 -7.95 5.12 4.92
CA LEU A 293 -9.40 5.00 4.88
C LEU A 293 -10.02 5.70 3.67
N CYS A 294 -9.59 6.93 3.37
CA CYS A 294 -10.12 7.73 2.26
C CYS A 294 -9.82 7.12 0.89
N HIS A 295 -8.59 6.64 0.68
CA HIS A 295 -8.11 6.15 -0.63
C HIS A 295 -8.27 4.64 -0.83
N ARG A 296 -8.84 3.91 0.14
CA ARG A 296 -9.10 2.49 0.02
C ARG A 296 -10.02 2.18 -1.16
N HIS A 297 -9.76 1.09 -1.87
CA HIS A 297 -10.65 0.50 -2.87
C HIS A 297 -11.78 -0.27 -2.18
N TRP A 298 -12.86 0.45 -1.83
CA TRP A 298 -13.98 -0.08 -1.04
C TRP A 298 -14.80 -1.14 -1.76
N GLU A 299 -14.74 -1.21 -3.08
CA GLU A 299 -15.33 -2.27 -3.91
C GLU A 299 -14.70 -3.65 -3.66
N ARG A 300 -13.50 -3.70 -3.08
CA ARG A 300 -12.84 -4.95 -2.68
C ARG A 300 -13.31 -5.40 -1.30
N TYR A 301 -14.48 -6.03 -1.26
CA TYR A 301 -15.17 -6.42 -0.02
C TYR A 301 -14.42 -7.45 0.84
N ASN A 302 -13.57 -8.27 0.22
CA ASN A 302 -12.81 -9.36 0.86
C ASN A 302 -11.46 -8.95 1.46
N LEU A 303 -11.07 -7.66 1.33
CA LEU A 303 -9.82 -7.13 1.86
C LEU A 303 -10.09 -6.18 3.02
N THR A 304 -9.12 -6.01 3.91
CA THR A 304 -9.24 -5.20 5.12
C THR A 304 -8.01 -4.31 5.27
N ILE A 305 -8.20 -3.06 5.71
CA ILE A 305 -7.09 -2.20 6.13
C ILE A 305 -6.42 -2.84 7.35
N SER A 306 -5.11 -2.74 7.44
CA SER A 306 -4.35 -3.24 8.59
C SER A 306 -3.42 -2.17 9.17
N LEU A 307 -3.37 -2.13 10.51
CA LEU A 307 -2.40 -1.39 11.31
C LEU A 307 -1.56 -2.40 12.08
N ALA A 308 -0.30 -2.53 11.73
CA ALA A 308 0.63 -3.47 12.35
C ALA A 308 1.77 -2.70 13.04
N ILE A 309 1.92 -2.90 14.35
CA ILE A 309 2.98 -2.31 15.15
C ILE A 309 3.98 -3.41 15.53
N TYR A 310 5.20 -3.31 15.02
CA TYR A 310 6.34 -4.19 15.33
C TYR A 310 7.25 -3.52 16.37
N ASP A 311 8.34 -4.16 16.74
CA ASP A 311 9.32 -3.54 17.63
C ASP A 311 10.14 -2.45 16.93
N ASP A 312 10.37 -2.59 15.61
CA ASP A 312 11.18 -1.70 14.79
C ASP A 312 10.38 -0.69 13.95
N ARG A 313 9.09 -0.94 13.68
CA ARG A 313 8.30 -0.13 12.73
C ARG A 313 6.80 -0.21 12.96
N ILE A 314 6.08 0.69 12.29
CA ILE A 314 4.61 0.70 12.19
C ILE A 314 4.25 0.64 10.71
N GLU A 315 3.39 -0.28 10.32
CA GLU A 315 2.86 -0.43 8.97
C GLU A 315 1.36 -0.16 8.95
N ILE A 316 0.90 0.72 8.06
CA ILE A 316 -0.52 0.91 7.75
C ILE A 316 -0.69 0.52 6.27
N ALA A 317 -1.39 -0.58 6.02
CA ALA A 317 -1.62 -1.10 4.68
C ALA A 317 -3.10 -1.01 4.30
N SER A 318 -3.38 -0.36 3.17
CA SER A 318 -4.71 -0.15 2.62
C SER A 318 -4.89 -0.87 1.29
N PRO A 319 -5.98 -1.64 1.09
CA PRO A 319 -6.28 -2.24 -0.20
C PRO A 319 -6.45 -1.19 -1.29
N GLY A 320 -5.66 -1.29 -2.35
CA GLY A 320 -5.65 -0.35 -3.46
C GLY A 320 -4.31 -0.31 -4.17
N ALA A 321 -4.17 0.69 -5.04
CA ALA A 321 -2.93 1.01 -5.72
C ALA A 321 -2.82 2.53 -5.85
N PHE A 322 -1.62 3.05 -6.05
CA PHE A 322 -1.46 4.44 -6.44
C PHE A 322 -2.08 4.69 -7.83
N PRO A 323 -2.66 5.87 -8.06
CA PRO A 323 -3.00 6.28 -9.42
C PRO A 323 -1.72 6.36 -10.26
N PRO A 324 -1.80 6.23 -11.59
CA PRO A 324 -0.62 6.18 -12.46
C PRO A 324 0.34 7.36 -12.34
N GLN A 325 -0.18 8.52 -11.89
CA GLN A 325 0.59 9.75 -11.71
C GLN A 325 1.43 9.75 -10.43
N ILE A 326 1.13 8.86 -9.49
CA ILE A 326 1.79 8.80 -8.17
C ILE A 326 2.61 7.52 -8.06
N THR A 327 3.85 7.67 -7.59
CA THR A 327 4.75 6.56 -7.27
C THR A 327 5.27 6.71 -5.84
N PRO A 328 5.83 5.64 -5.22
CA PRO A 328 6.45 5.72 -3.90
C PRO A 328 7.54 6.80 -3.79
N GLU A 329 8.18 7.15 -4.90
CA GLU A 329 9.25 8.14 -4.96
C GLU A 329 8.71 9.58 -5.10
N ASN A 330 7.67 9.76 -5.94
CA ASN A 330 7.16 11.11 -6.24
C ASN A 330 6.08 11.59 -5.26
N ILE A 331 5.44 10.69 -4.49
CA ILE A 331 4.45 11.06 -3.47
C ILE A 331 5.00 12.05 -2.42
N LYS A 332 6.32 12.03 -2.22
CA LYS A 332 7.03 12.94 -1.30
C LYS A 332 7.20 14.35 -1.86
N LYS A 333 6.97 14.55 -3.15
CA LYS A 333 7.07 15.83 -3.84
C LYS A 333 5.68 16.49 -3.93
N PRO A 334 5.61 17.81 -4.18
CA PRO A 334 4.33 18.46 -4.47
C PRO A 334 3.65 17.80 -5.67
N HIS A 335 2.39 17.41 -5.51
CA HIS A 335 1.56 16.80 -6.54
C HIS A 335 0.10 17.17 -6.33
N GLU A 336 -0.70 17.02 -7.37
CA GLU A 336 -2.16 17.16 -7.29
C GLU A 336 -2.78 16.00 -6.51
N SER A 337 -3.98 16.23 -5.96
CA SER A 337 -4.73 15.21 -5.26
C SER A 337 -5.53 14.34 -6.24
N TYR A 338 -5.30 13.04 -6.21
CA TYR A 338 -6.01 12.03 -7.03
C TYR A 338 -6.77 11.04 -6.13
N PRO A 339 -7.86 11.45 -5.48
CA PRO A 339 -8.59 10.56 -4.58
C PRO A 339 -9.35 9.49 -5.37
N HIS A 340 -9.20 8.22 -4.97
CA HIS A 340 -10.00 7.13 -5.53
C HIS A 340 -11.50 7.31 -5.20
N ASN A 341 -11.80 7.76 -3.99
CA ASN A 341 -13.16 8.03 -3.52
C ASN A 341 -13.38 9.55 -3.42
N LEU A 342 -13.63 10.20 -4.55
CA LEU A 342 -13.71 11.66 -4.66
C LEU A 342 -14.76 12.27 -3.73
N LYS A 343 -15.96 11.66 -3.62
CA LYS A 343 -17.05 12.23 -2.80
C LYS A 343 -16.81 12.05 -1.32
N VAL A 344 -16.19 10.96 -0.93
CA VAL A 344 -15.71 10.75 0.45
C VAL A 344 -14.63 11.77 0.79
N ALA A 345 -13.64 11.98 -0.09
CA ALA A 345 -12.59 12.96 0.09
C ALA A 345 -13.12 14.40 0.19
N GLU A 346 -14.05 14.80 -0.71
CA GLU A 346 -14.71 16.10 -0.66
C GLU A 346 -15.50 16.31 0.65
N ALA A 347 -16.20 15.28 1.13
CA ALA A 347 -16.93 15.34 2.40
C ALA A 347 -15.95 15.49 3.57
N LEU A 348 -14.90 14.69 3.63
CA LEU A 348 -13.86 14.77 4.67
C LEU A 348 -13.14 16.12 4.67
N TYR A 349 -12.90 16.71 3.48
CA TYR A 349 -12.37 18.06 3.38
C TYR A 349 -13.32 19.08 3.99
N ARG A 350 -14.62 19.07 3.61
CA ARG A 350 -15.63 19.99 4.19
C ARG A 350 -15.72 19.89 5.69
N MET A 351 -15.59 18.69 6.23
CA MET A 351 -15.61 18.40 7.66
C MET A 351 -14.27 18.59 8.37
N THR A 352 -13.27 19.19 7.72
CA THR A 352 -11.91 19.46 8.25
C THR A 352 -11.09 18.24 8.67
N TYR A 353 -11.40 17.08 8.13
CA TYR A 353 -10.61 15.86 8.35
C TYR A 353 -9.44 15.72 7.38
N LEU A 354 -9.59 16.21 6.16
CA LEU A 354 -8.56 16.22 5.11
C LEU A 354 -8.29 17.63 4.61
N GLU A 355 -7.11 17.83 4.02
CA GLU A 355 -6.79 19.00 3.20
C GLU A 355 -6.87 18.64 1.72
N ASN A 356 -7.17 19.62 0.88
CA ASN A 356 -7.02 19.52 -0.58
C ASN A 356 -5.56 19.77 -0.96
N TRP A 357 -5.22 19.60 -2.22
CA TRP A 357 -3.93 19.94 -2.85
C TRP A 357 -2.81 18.90 -2.68
N GLY A 358 -3.11 17.62 -2.44
CA GLY A 358 -2.09 16.58 -2.37
C GLY A 358 -1.03 16.77 -1.26
N SER A 359 -1.36 17.57 -0.24
CA SER A 359 -0.41 17.95 0.83
C SER A 359 -0.29 16.92 1.96
N GLY A 360 -1.08 15.84 1.95
CA GLY A 360 -1.13 14.85 3.04
C GLY A 360 0.21 14.20 3.32
N ALA A 361 0.89 13.70 2.28
CA ALA A 361 2.22 13.10 2.42
C ALA A 361 3.25 14.11 2.95
N LYS A 362 3.21 15.35 2.47
CA LYS A 362 4.09 16.41 2.96
C LYS A 362 3.86 16.68 4.45
N ARG A 363 2.61 16.78 4.91
CA ARG A 363 2.29 16.99 6.33
C ARG A 363 2.78 15.85 7.22
N ILE A 364 2.69 14.62 6.76
CA ILE A 364 3.26 13.46 7.45
C ILE A 364 4.78 13.63 7.60
N ILE A 365 5.47 13.99 6.52
CA ILE A 365 6.93 14.20 6.52
C ILE A 365 7.31 15.36 7.43
N ASP A 366 6.64 16.50 7.28
CA ASP A 366 6.91 17.72 8.07
C ASP A 366 6.71 17.45 9.59
N ALA A 367 5.65 16.71 9.96
CA ALA A 367 5.40 16.33 11.35
C ALA A 367 6.50 15.41 11.90
N CYS A 368 6.97 14.43 11.12
CA CYS A 368 8.08 13.57 11.51
C CYS A 368 9.38 14.36 11.68
N GLN A 369 9.70 15.25 10.74
CA GLN A 369 10.90 16.10 10.80
C GLN A 369 10.86 17.06 11.99
N ALA A 370 9.71 17.67 12.27
CA ALA A 370 9.54 18.57 13.42
C ALA A 370 9.80 17.87 14.75
N GLN A 371 9.50 16.58 14.86
CA GLN A 371 9.75 15.77 16.06
C GLN A 371 11.12 15.07 16.04
N GLY A 372 11.91 15.21 14.96
CA GLY A 372 13.20 14.55 14.80
C GLY A 372 13.09 13.04 14.52
N VAL A 373 11.94 12.60 14.00
CA VAL A 373 11.68 11.21 13.60
C VAL A 373 11.93 11.05 12.11
N GLU A 374 12.44 9.88 11.70
CA GLU A 374 12.67 9.57 10.29
C GLU A 374 11.34 9.61 9.51
N PRO A 375 11.27 10.32 8.36
CA PRO A 375 10.09 10.31 7.51
C PRO A 375 9.74 8.89 7.03
N PRO A 376 8.43 8.56 6.90
CA PRO A 376 8.02 7.24 6.48
C PRO A 376 8.36 6.96 5.01
N THR A 377 8.28 5.67 4.67
CA THR A 377 8.36 5.17 3.31
C THR A 377 7.01 4.66 2.84
N TRP A 378 6.80 4.70 1.52
CA TRP A 378 5.60 4.14 0.88
C TRP A 378 6.00 3.01 -0.06
N SER A 379 5.14 2.02 -0.16
CA SER A 379 5.21 0.95 -1.16
C SER A 379 3.83 0.66 -1.73
N SER A 380 3.79 0.16 -2.98
CA SER A 380 2.56 -0.34 -3.60
C SER A 380 2.87 -1.71 -4.19
N ASP A 381 2.38 -2.74 -3.54
CA ASP A 381 2.62 -4.14 -3.92
C ASP A 381 1.43 -5.01 -3.59
N SER A 382 1.22 -6.06 -4.41
CA SER A 382 0.22 -7.11 -4.19
C SER A 382 -1.20 -6.59 -3.93
N GLY A 383 -1.54 -5.41 -4.52
CA GLY A 383 -2.85 -4.78 -4.39
C GLY A 383 -3.06 -4.00 -3.08
N PHE A 384 -1.97 -3.64 -2.39
CA PHE A 384 -1.98 -2.78 -1.22
C PHE A 384 -1.03 -1.59 -1.39
N VAL A 385 -1.44 -0.44 -0.86
CA VAL A 385 -0.57 0.69 -0.58
C VAL A 385 -0.22 0.66 0.89
N THR A 386 1.08 0.62 1.21
CA THR A 386 1.59 0.55 2.58
C THR A 386 2.45 1.76 2.89
N ILE A 387 2.17 2.41 4.02
CA ILE A 387 3.06 3.41 4.63
C ILE A 387 3.74 2.76 5.84
N THR A 388 5.07 2.94 5.93
CA THR A 388 5.91 2.37 6.98
C THR A 388 6.67 3.47 7.71
N PHE A 389 6.45 3.57 9.02
CA PHE A 389 7.19 4.44 9.94
C PHE A 389 8.22 3.62 10.69
N THR A 390 9.48 4.08 10.74
CA THR A 390 10.52 3.51 11.59
C THR A 390 10.31 3.97 13.04
N ARG A 391 10.45 3.08 14.02
CA ARG A 391 10.35 3.45 15.42
C ARG A 391 11.69 3.97 15.93
N PRO A 392 11.74 5.17 16.58
CA PRO A 392 13.01 5.86 16.93
C PRO A 392 13.94 5.08 17.85
N ASP A 393 13.39 4.35 18.83
CA ASP A 393 14.19 3.57 19.79
C ASP A 393 14.97 2.44 19.13
N PHE A 394 14.43 1.89 18.04
CA PHE A 394 15.11 0.87 17.23
C PHE A 394 16.16 1.48 16.31
N ALA A 395 15.87 2.64 15.68
CA ALA A 395 16.80 3.35 14.81
C ALA A 395 18.05 3.83 15.56
N SER A 396 17.91 4.26 16.82
CA SER A 396 19.06 4.67 17.64
C SER A 396 19.98 3.52 18.08
N GLY A 397 19.46 2.28 18.10
CA GLY A 397 20.23 1.07 18.37
C GLY A 397 21.08 0.61 17.17
N THR A 398 20.54 0.73 15.96
CA THR A 398 21.23 0.24 14.73
C THR A 398 22.36 1.17 14.27
N THR A 399 22.22 2.48 14.47
CA THR A 399 23.26 3.47 14.06
C THR A 399 24.52 3.47 14.94
N LYS A 400 24.46 2.92 16.14
CA LYS A 400 25.68 2.80 16.99
C LYS A 400 26.53 1.60 16.59
N ASN A 401 25.91 0.49 16.20
CA ASN A 401 26.67 -0.72 15.83
C ASN A 401 27.28 -0.66 14.42
N GLU A 402 26.66 0.02 13.44
CA GLU A 402 27.22 0.14 12.08
C GLU A 402 28.37 1.15 11.97
N LYS A 403 28.48 2.11 12.90
CA LYS A 403 29.64 3.03 12.94
C LYS A 403 30.85 2.46 13.65
N GLU A 404 30.69 1.50 14.55
CA GLU A 404 31.80 0.80 15.19
C GLU A 404 32.37 -0.33 14.30
N GLU A 405 31.53 -1.00 13.48
CA GLU A 405 32.03 -2.03 12.54
C GLU A 405 32.77 -1.46 11.31
N LYS A 406 32.52 -0.20 10.90
CA LYS A 406 33.25 0.40 9.73
C LYS A 406 34.60 0.99 10.05
N ASN A 407 34.96 1.13 11.33
CA ASN A 407 36.30 1.58 11.76
C ASN A 407 37.26 0.48 12.24
N ALA A 408 36.82 -0.79 12.23
CA ALA A 408 37.59 -1.92 12.74
C ALA A 408 38.15 -2.86 11.63
N THR A 409 38.40 -2.36 10.43
CA THR A 409 39.10 -3.14 9.39
C THR A 409 40.38 -2.46 8.96
N LYS A 410 41.41 -2.52 9.81
CA LYS A 410 42.83 -2.74 9.49
C LYS A 410 43.63 -2.74 10.78
N GLU A 411 44.30 -3.85 10.97
CA GLU A 411 45.26 -4.19 12.04
C GLU A 411 44.63 -4.91 13.25
N ASP A 412 44.69 -6.18 13.25
CA ASP A 412 45.32 -7.14 14.15
C ASP A 412 44.66 -8.51 14.12
N LYS A 413 45.23 -9.39 13.32
CA LYS A 413 45.23 -10.83 13.60
C LYS A 413 46.26 -11.06 14.68
N LEU A 414 45.85 -11.43 15.84
CA LEU A 414 46.40 -12.26 16.90
C LEU A 414 46.18 -11.65 18.29
N ARG A 415 45.16 -12.17 18.99
CA ARG A 415 45.29 -12.67 20.37
C ARG A 415 43.93 -12.96 21.01
N SER A 416 43.68 -14.23 21.25
CA SER A 416 42.98 -14.86 22.40
C SER A 416 41.84 -14.11 23.08
N THR A 417 40.63 -14.70 22.92
CA THR A 417 39.63 -14.96 23.97
C THR A 417 39.81 -14.28 25.32
N THR A 418 39.01 -13.28 25.60
CA THR A 418 38.43 -13.05 26.91
C THR A 418 37.10 -12.31 26.71
N ASP A 419 36.00 -13.01 27.05
CA ASP A 419 34.63 -12.51 26.99
C ASP A 419 34.47 -11.28 27.88
N GLN A 420 34.14 -10.11 27.27
CA GLN A 420 33.61 -8.97 28.02
C GLN A 420 32.08 -9.07 28.05
N VAL A 421 31.55 -9.42 29.22
CA VAL A 421 30.12 -9.43 29.58
C VAL A 421 29.51 -8.04 29.34
N PRO A 422 28.35 -7.93 28.64
CA PRO A 422 27.64 -6.65 28.53
C PRO A 422 27.17 -6.19 29.91
N LEU A 423 27.68 -5.05 30.39
CA LEU A 423 27.40 -4.50 31.72
C LEU A 423 25.93 -4.01 31.94
N ASN A 424 25.01 -4.20 31.02
CA ASN A 424 23.65 -3.65 31.07
C ASN A 424 22.54 -4.64 30.63
N TYR A 425 22.65 -5.93 31.00
CA TYR A 425 21.55 -6.85 30.75
C TYR A 425 20.31 -6.45 31.56
N ARG A 426 19.13 -6.36 30.90
CA ARG A 426 17.82 -6.15 31.52
C ARG A 426 16.84 -7.18 31.01
N PRO A 427 16.21 -7.99 31.89
CA PRO A 427 15.21 -8.96 31.49
C PRO A 427 14.05 -8.32 30.73
N SER A 428 13.64 -8.91 29.60
CA SER A 428 12.66 -8.36 28.66
C SER A 428 11.23 -8.30 29.24
N CYS A 429 10.88 -9.17 30.19
CA CYS A 429 9.54 -9.20 30.78
C CYS A 429 9.52 -9.69 32.24
N VAL A 430 8.34 -9.52 32.88
CA VAL A 430 8.12 -9.91 34.30
C VAL A 430 8.33 -11.42 34.51
N GLN A 431 7.98 -12.25 33.53
CA GLN A 431 8.14 -13.70 33.57
C GLN A 431 9.61 -14.11 33.60
N VAL A 432 10.45 -13.50 32.76
CA VAL A 432 11.90 -13.68 32.73
C VAL A 432 12.51 -13.26 34.05
N LYS A 433 12.14 -12.08 34.58
CA LYS A 433 12.58 -11.64 35.92
C LYS A 433 12.27 -12.63 37.00
N LYS A 434 11.03 -13.15 37.07
CA LYS A 434 10.62 -14.16 38.06
C LYS A 434 11.42 -15.42 37.92
N MET A 435 11.72 -15.87 36.71
CA MET A 435 12.48 -17.08 36.48
C MET A 435 13.95 -16.92 36.88
N ILE A 436 14.60 -15.79 36.50
CA ILE A 436 15.97 -15.49 36.94
C ILE A 436 16.09 -15.48 38.48
N LEU A 437 15.13 -14.86 39.17
CA LEU A 437 15.13 -14.82 40.63
C LEU A 437 14.95 -16.18 41.28
N ALA A 438 14.18 -17.08 40.63
CA ALA A 438 13.88 -18.44 41.16
C ALA A 438 14.98 -19.48 40.84
N MET A 439 15.86 -19.23 39.86
CA MET A 439 16.97 -20.13 39.50
C MET A 439 18.17 -19.93 40.42
N GLY A 440 18.88 -21.03 40.74
CA GLY A 440 20.23 -20.99 41.32
C GLY A 440 21.29 -20.60 40.31
N GLU A 441 22.56 -20.56 40.78
CA GLU A 441 23.73 -20.33 39.91
C GLU A 441 24.20 -21.63 39.21
N ASP A 442 23.78 -22.79 39.71
CA ASP A 442 24.15 -24.09 39.18
C ASP A 442 23.26 -24.57 38.04
N TYR A 443 23.71 -25.58 37.27
CA TYR A 443 22.93 -26.22 36.23
C TYR A 443 21.73 -26.97 36.78
N MET A 444 20.51 -26.58 36.33
CA MET A 444 19.25 -27.16 36.75
C MET A 444 18.50 -27.78 35.56
N THR A 445 17.75 -28.84 35.79
CA THR A 445 16.79 -29.38 34.81
C THR A 445 15.55 -28.47 34.74
N MET A 446 14.83 -28.51 33.62
CA MET A 446 13.56 -27.77 33.47
C MET A 446 12.54 -28.15 34.60
N ASN A 447 12.54 -29.37 35.06
CA ASN A 447 11.64 -29.83 36.15
C ASN A 447 12.03 -29.24 37.50
N GLU A 448 13.31 -29.13 37.82
CA GLU A 448 13.81 -28.47 39.04
C GLU A 448 13.48 -26.99 39.04
N ILE A 449 13.68 -26.30 37.93
CA ILE A 449 13.32 -24.88 37.79
C ILE A 449 11.80 -24.68 37.95
N MET A 450 10.99 -25.53 37.30
CA MET A 450 9.54 -25.52 37.41
C MET A 450 9.08 -25.72 38.87
N SER A 451 9.69 -26.64 39.58
CA SER A 451 9.39 -26.93 41.01
C SER A 451 9.74 -25.74 41.89
N ASN A 452 10.89 -25.11 41.70
CA ASN A 452 11.32 -23.92 42.44
C ASN A 452 10.35 -22.73 42.26
N MET A 453 9.70 -22.67 41.11
CA MET A 453 8.69 -21.63 40.81
C MET A 453 7.27 -22.03 41.23
N GLY A 454 7.06 -23.23 41.81
CA GLY A 454 5.75 -23.72 42.29
C GLY A 454 4.78 -24.12 41.18
N PHE A 455 5.23 -24.36 39.95
CA PHE A 455 4.36 -24.75 38.84
C PHE A 455 4.12 -26.27 38.81
N LYS A 456 2.86 -26.68 38.57
CA LYS A 456 2.44 -28.08 38.43
C LYS A 456 2.26 -28.51 36.97
N HIS A 457 2.05 -27.56 36.03
CA HIS A 457 1.75 -27.89 34.64
C HIS A 457 2.93 -27.52 33.72
N ARG A 458 3.64 -28.57 33.23
CA ARG A 458 4.86 -28.44 32.42
C ARG A 458 4.66 -27.64 31.12
N THR A 459 3.54 -27.83 30.41
CA THR A 459 3.27 -27.15 29.13
C THR A 459 3.10 -25.65 29.31
N SER A 460 2.36 -25.23 30.33
CA SER A 460 2.15 -23.82 30.65
C SER A 460 3.44 -23.17 31.14
N PHE A 461 4.20 -23.83 32.01
CA PHE A 461 5.50 -23.34 32.47
C PHE A 461 6.49 -23.18 31.31
N ARG A 462 6.61 -24.19 30.42
CA ARG A 462 7.51 -24.16 29.28
C ARG A 462 7.18 -22.99 28.37
N LYS A 463 5.90 -22.78 28.02
CA LYS A 463 5.45 -21.73 27.08
C LYS A 463 5.60 -20.32 27.66
N ASN A 464 5.25 -20.13 28.94
CA ASN A 464 5.09 -18.78 29.50
C ASN A 464 6.32 -18.28 30.27
N TYR A 465 7.24 -19.17 30.66
CA TYR A 465 8.42 -18.82 31.47
C TYR A 465 9.72 -19.32 30.84
N PHE A 466 9.78 -20.61 30.52
CA PHE A 466 11.04 -21.26 30.14
C PHE A 466 11.52 -20.80 28.75
N LEU A 467 10.68 -20.90 27.72
CA LEU A 467 11.04 -20.46 26.34
C LEU A 467 11.34 -18.95 26.28
N PRO A 468 10.54 -18.06 26.87
CA PRO A 468 10.88 -16.64 26.89
C PRO A 468 12.23 -16.34 27.58
N THR A 469 12.59 -17.09 28.63
CA THR A 469 13.88 -16.87 29.33
C THR A 469 15.06 -17.40 28.52
N LEU A 470 14.86 -18.47 27.75
CA LEU A 470 15.88 -18.99 26.83
C LEU A 470 16.08 -18.05 25.64
N GLU A 471 14.98 -17.54 25.06
CA GLU A 471 15.00 -16.56 23.96
C GLU A 471 15.59 -15.20 24.37
N ASP A 472 15.40 -14.79 25.61
CA ASP A 472 15.98 -13.59 26.22
C ASP A 472 17.49 -13.70 26.46
N GLY A 473 18.08 -14.88 26.26
CA GLY A 473 19.47 -15.15 26.55
C GLY A 473 19.83 -15.10 28.03
N ALA A 474 18.85 -15.21 28.93
CA ALA A 474 19.05 -15.22 30.37
C ALA A 474 19.52 -16.57 30.89
N ILE A 475 19.23 -17.66 30.19
CA ILE A 475 19.69 -19.02 30.49
C ILE A 475 20.40 -19.63 29.28
N GLU A 476 21.39 -20.46 29.56
CA GLU A 476 22.11 -21.20 28.53
C GLU A 476 22.02 -22.72 28.77
N PRO A 477 21.88 -23.52 27.69
CA PRO A 477 21.82 -24.99 27.81
C PRO A 477 23.22 -25.59 27.99
N MET A 478 23.31 -26.67 28.73
CA MET A 478 24.54 -27.42 28.91
C MET A 478 25.04 -28.11 27.64
N TYR A 479 24.11 -28.49 26.75
CA TYR A 479 24.40 -29.08 25.44
C TYR A 479 23.75 -28.25 24.34
N PRO A 480 24.38 -27.15 23.88
CA PRO A 480 23.81 -26.22 22.87
C PRO A 480 23.55 -26.89 21.54
N GLU A 481 24.46 -27.76 21.08
CA GLU A 481 24.38 -28.46 19.80
C GLU A 481 23.34 -29.59 19.80
N GLN A 482 22.81 -29.97 20.97
CA GLN A 482 21.84 -31.06 21.14
C GLN A 482 20.66 -30.60 22.02
N PRO A 483 19.72 -29.80 21.55
CA PRO A 483 18.63 -29.24 22.35
C PRO A 483 17.73 -30.29 23.03
N ASN A 484 17.63 -31.52 22.46
CA ASN A 484 16.83 -32.62 22.97
C ASN A 484 17.65 -33.69 23.76
N HIS A 485 18.86 -33.35 24.20
CA HIS A 485 19.71 -34.29 24.94
C HIS A 485 19.02 -34.77 26.21
N PRO A 486 19.00 -36.08 26.51
CA PRO A 486 18.27 -36.62 27.70
C PRO A 486 18.73 -36.06 29.06
N LYS A 487 19.99 -35.61 29.13
CA LYS A 487 20.59 -35.00 30.32
C LYS A 487 20.70 -33.48 30.22
N GLN A 488 19.88 -32.83 29.38
CA GLN A 488 19.91 -31.39 29.20
C GLN A 488 19.64 -30.65 30.52
N ARG A 489 20.48 -29.68 30.84
CA ARG A 489 20.36 -28.77 31.98
C ARG A 489 20.58 -27.34 31.53
N TYR A 490 20.17 -26.41 32.34
CA TYR A 490 20.23 -24.98 32.04
C TYR A 490 20.77 -24.21 33.24
N ARG A 491 21.56 -23.17 32.98
CA ARG A 491 22.02 -22.25 34.04
C ARG A 491 21.78 -20.80 33.61
N LEU A 492 21.84 -19.88 34.54
CA LEU A 492 21.84 -18.46 34.26
C LEU A 492 23.11 -18.07 33.54
N THR A 493 23.01 -17.20 32.52
CA THR A 493 24.17 -16.56 31.90
C THR A 493 24.82 -15.56 32.86
N GLU A 494 26.09 -15.20 32.62
CA GLU A 494 26.82 -14.26 33.48
C GLU A 494 26.11 -12.92 33.61
N SER A 495 25.51 -12.43 32.50
CA SER A 495 24.72 -11.20 32.47
C SER A 495 23.45 -11.29 33.32
N ALA A 496 22.76 -12.42 33.31
CA ALA A 496 21.58 -12.64 34.14
C ALA A 496 21.93 -12.78 35.64
N ILE A 497 23.09 -13.39 35.96
CA ILE A 497 23.61 -13.48 37.34
C ILE A 497 23.97 -12.09 37.86
N ALA A 498 24.65 -11.25 37.05
CA ALA A 498 24.99 -9.88 37.41
C ALA A 498 23.71 -9.04 37.67
N TRP A 499 22.71 -9.18 36.81
CA TRP A 499 21.41 -8.53 37.00
C TRP A 499 20.72 -9.02 38.27
N LYS A 500 20.73 -10.32 38.54
CA LYS A 500 20.14 -10.90 39.77
C LYS A 500 20.79 -10.35 41.03
N LYS A 501 22.12 -10.26 41.06
CA LYS A 501 22.90 -9.74 42.21
C LYS A 501 22.56 -8.24 42.43
N SER A 502 22.49 -7.43 41.39
CA SER A 502 22.16 -5.99 41.52
C SER A 502 20.72 -5.73 42.01
N ASN A 503 19.79 -6.66 41.73
CA ASN A 503 18.36 -6.51 42.10
C ASN A 503 17.95 -7.29 43.34
N SER A 504 18.83 -8.15 43.90
CA SER A 504 18.57 -8.88 45.16
C SER A 504 18.91 -8.03 46.40
N THR A 505 19.63 -6.90 46.22
CA THR A 505 20.03 -5.98 47.32
C THR A 505 18.93 -4.97 47.69
N HIS A 506 17.87 -4.81 46.86
CA HIS A 506 16.76 -3.85 47.13
C HIS A 506 15.52 -4.47 47.78
N SER A 507 15.57 -5.74 48.24
CA SER A 507 14.43 -6.42 48.90
C SER A 507 14.61 -6.55 50.42
N LYS A 508 15.50 -5.78 51.02
CA LYS A 508 15.68 -5.72 52.47
C LYS A 508 15.79 -4.22 52.91
N GLU A 509 14.71 -3.50 52.80
CA GLU A 509 14.37 -2.32 53.58
C GLU A 509 12.84 -2.19 53.63
#